data_486651a2fe8c7a2303cd7ac66874d442
#
_entry.id   486651a2fe8c7a2303cd7ac66874d442
#
_cell.length_a   1.000
_cell.length_b   1.000
_cell.length_c   1.000
_cell.angle_alpha   90.00
_cell.angle_beta   90.00
_cell.angle_gamma   90.00
#
_symmetry.space_group_name_H-M   'P 1'
#
loop_
_entity.id
_entity.type
_entity.pdbx_description
1 polymer ?
#
loop_
_entity_poly.entity_id
_entity_poly.type
_entity_poly.pdbx_seq_one_letter_code
_entity_poly.pdbx_strand_id
1 'polypeptide(L)'
;MASSGKIEIEKFNGQSFELWKLKMEDLLVDKDQWIVVDLGTKPTRVSDEEWKKLDRKAKSTIRLCVSDSVLLNVSGEATAKALWDKLGTLYQSKSLVNKLFLRKRLYNLRMKDGDFVIEHLNTFNTVVSHLASVDIKISDEDKCISLLCSLPNSWESLVIAIGSNETALQFDEIVSSLLTEEMRRKNMES
;
A
#
# COMPACT_ATOMS: atom_id res chain seq x y z
N MET A 1 2.45 -35.66 8.09
CA MET A 1 3.19 -34.92 7.04
C MET A 1 2.45 -33.61 6.81
N ALA A 2 2.94 -32.52 7.40
CA ALA A 2 2.33 -31.21 7.21
C ALA A 2 2.72 -30.72 5.81
N SER A 3 1.72 -30.48 4.97
CA SER A 3 1.88 -29.81 3.68
C SER A 3 2.39 -28.38 3.96
N SER A 4 3.65 -28.13 3.68
CA SER A 4 4.22 -26.78 3.65
C SER A 4 3.51 -26.04 2.54
N GLY A 5 2.45 -25.29 2.88
CA GLY A 5 1.78 -24.40 1.96
C GLY A 5 2.80 -23.43 1.39
N LYS A 6 3.01 -23.50 0.08
CA LYS A 6 3.91 -22.57 -0.64
C LYS A 6 3.36 -21.17 -0.45
N ILE A 7 4.00 -20.37 0.39
CA ILE A 7 3.66 -18.94 0.52
C ILE A 7 4.00 -18.28 -0.81
N GLU A 8 2.99 -17.91 -1.56
CA GLU A 8 3.13 -17.25 -2.85
C GLU A 8 2.90 -15.75 -2.67
N ILE A 9 3.96 -14.97 -2.81
CA ILE A 9 3.88 -13.51 -2.76
C ILE A 9 3.73 -13.00 -4.20
N GLU A 10 2.77 -12.10 -4.41
CA GLU A 10 2.62 -11.40 -5.68
C GLU A 10 3.92 -10.63 -6.00
N LYS A 11 4.39 -10.77 -7.24
CA LYS A 11 5.63 -10.11 -7.68
C LYS A 11 5.47 -8.59 -7.64
N PHE A 12 6.41 -7.94 -6.99
CA PHE A 12 6.44 -6.47 -6.94
C PHE A 12 6.65 -5.88 -8.33
N ASN A 13 5.71 -5.06 -8.76
CA ASN A 13 5.69 -4.43 -10.08
C ASN A 13 6.04 -2.92 -10.05
N GLY A 14 6.48 -2.41 -8.91
CA GLY A 14 6.76 -0.98 -8.69
C GLY A 14 5.66 -0.22 -7.96
N GLN A 15 4.53 -0.86 -7.65
CA GLN A 15 3.41 -0.26 -6.92
C GLN A 15 3.25 -0.88 -5.53
N SER A 16 2.72 -0.10 -4.57
CA SER A 16 2.44 -0.57 -3.21
C SER A 16 3.67 -1.19 -2.51
N PHE A 17 4.82 -0.53 -2.63
CA PHE A 17 6.10 -1.03 -2.11
C PHE A 17 6.03 -1.39 -0.61
N GLU A 18 5.36 -0.59 0.21
CA GLU A 18 5.27 -0.83 1.66
C GLU A 18 4.55 -2.16 1.97
N LEU A 19 3.44 -2.45 1.29
CA LEU A 19 2.72 -3.70 1.48
C LEU A 19 3.55 -4.91 1.01
N TRP A 20 4.20 -4.78 -0.15
CA TRP A 20 5.09 -5.82 -0.65
C TRP A 20 6.28 -6.03 0.30
N LYS A 21 6.86 -4.96 0.81
CA LYS A 21 7.99 -4.99 1.75
C LYS A 21 7.66 -5.77 3.01
N LEU A 22 6.50 -5.53 3.63
CA LEU A 22 6.02 -6.27 4.80
C LEU A 22 5.90 -7.77 4.50
N LYS A 23 5.20 -8.14 3.42
CA LYS A 23 5.05 -9.55 3.01
C LYS A 23 6.38 -10.22 2.71
N MET A 24 7.31 -9.48 2.12
CA MET A 24 8.64 -9.97 1.78
C MET A 24 9.51 -10.17 3.02
N GLU A 25 9.41 -9.27 4.01
CA GLU A 25 10.05 -9.41 5.32
C GLU A 25 9.58 -10.69 6.01
N ASP A 26 8.25 -10.90 6.11
CA ASP A 26 7.67 -12.11 6.68
C ASP A 26 8.18 -13.38 5.97
N LEU A 27 8.26 -13.35 4.63
CA LEU A 27 8.80 -14.48 3.86
C LEU A 27 10.29 -14.76 4.15
N LEU A 28 11.08 -13.69 4.30
CA LEU A 28 12.51 -13.83 4.61
C LEU A 28 12.73 -14.34 6.04
N VAL A 29 11.86 -13.95 6.97
CA VAL A 29 11.84 -14.48 8.36
C VAL A 29 11.46 -15.95 8.36
N ASP A 30 10.39 -16.36 7.68
CA ASP A 30 9.96 -17.77 7.56
C ASP A 30 11.05 -18.68 6.98
N LYS A 31 11.90 -18.14 6.12
CA LYS A 31 13.02 -18.86 5.49
C LYS A 31 14.36 -18.75 6.23
N ASP A 32 14.39 -18.17 7.43
CA ASP A 32 15.61 -17.87 8.19
C ASP A 32 16.64 -17.03 7.40
N GLN A 33 16.17 -16.17 6.50
CA GLN A 33 17.00 -15.36 5.61
C GLN A 33 17.04 -13.87 5.99
N TRP A 34 16.17 -13.42 6.89
CA TRP A 34 16.04 -12.02 7.26
C TRP A 34 17.32 -11.44 7.86
N ILE A 35 18.06 -12.23 8.61
CA ILE A 35 19.27 -11.82 9.33
C ILE A 35 20.32 -11.15 8.41
N VAL A 36 20.44 -11.57 7.15
CA VAL A 36 21.42 -10.97 6.21
C VAL A 36 20.97 -9.63 5.68
N VAL A 37 19.67 -9.40 5.65
CA VAL A 37 19.07 -8.13 5.24
C VAL A 37 19.04 -7.14 6.39
N ASP A 38 18.69 -7.59 7.58
CA ASP A 38 18.60 -6.77 8.79
C ASP A 38 19.97 -6.28 9.25
N LEU A 39 20.89 -7.20 9.52
CA LEU A 39 22.23 -6.84 10.01
C LEU A 39 23.13 -6.32 8.89
N GLY A 40 23.06 -6.86 7.68
CA GLY A 40 23.95 -6.52 6.56
C GLY A 40 25.41 -6.91 6.76
N THR A 41 25.82 -7.21 7.98
CA THR A 41 27.18 -7.61 8.36
C THR A 41 27.19 -8.93 9.08
N LYS A 42 28.20 -9.75 8.80
CA LYS A 42 28.33 -11.08 9.35
C LYS A 42 28.56 -11.08 10.87
N PRO A 43 27.72 -11.78 11.67
CA PRO A 43 27.98 -12.00 13.09
C PRO A 43 29.24 -12.86 13.29
N THR A 44 29.95 -12.62 14.39
CA THR A 44 31.20 -13.35 14.73
C THR A 44 31.01 -14.86 14.87
N ARG A 45 29.82 -15.33 15.19
CA ARG A 45 29.49 -16.76 15.40
C ARG A 45 29.14 -17.51 14.10
N VAL A 46 29.05 -16.83 12.97
CA VAL A 46 28.69 -17.39 11.66
C VAL A 46 29.94 -17.49 10.79
N SER A 47 30.17 -18.60 10.12
CA SER A 47 31.28 -18.77 9.19
C SER A 47 31.08 -17.93 7.91
N ASP A 48 32.16 -17.60 7.22
CA ASP A 48 32.09 -16.85 5.95
C ASP A 48 31.32 -17.62 4.87
N GLU A 49 31.44 -18.93 4.86
CA GLU A 49 30.76 -19.79 3.87
C GLU A 49 29.24 -19.81 4.13
N GLU A 50 28.84 -19.98 5.39
CA GLU A 50 27.43 -19.97 5.80
C GLU A 50 26.80 -18.60 5.50
N TRP A 51 27.49 -17.51 5.82
CA TRP A 51 27.01 -16.17 5.55
C TRP A 51 26.81 -15.92 4.05
N LYS A 52 27.80 -16.26 3.22
CA LYS A 52 27.70 -16.16 1.77
C LYS A 52 26.56 -17.01 1.19
N LYS A 53 26.34 -18.21 1.75
CA LYS A 53 25.24 -19.08 1.34
C LYS A 53 23.88 -18.48 1.69
N LEU A 54 23.75 -17.91 2.89
CA LEU A 54 22.54 -17.24 3.36
C LEU A 54 22.23 -16.00 2.51
N ASP A 55 23.22 -15.14 2.28
CA ASP A 55 23.09 -13.94 1.45
C ASP A 55 22.65 -14.30 0.04
N ARG A 56 23.25 -15.31 -0.58
CA ARG A 56 22.85 -15.78 -1.90
C ARG A 56 21.41 -16.28 -1.94
N LYS A 57 20.96 -17.00 -0.90
CA LYS A 57 19.58 -17.49 -0.77
C LYS A 57 18.61 -16.32 -0.63
N ALA A 58 18.87 -15.37 0.28
CA ALA A 58 18.02 -14.20 0.49
C ALA A 58 17.91 -13.36 -0.79
N LYS A 59 19.04 -13.11 -1.46
CA LYS A 59 19.08 -12.40 -2.73
C LYS A 59 18.25 -13.11 -3.81
N SER A 60 18.32 -14.42 -3.91
CA SER A 60 17.51 -15.21 -4.84
C SER A 60 16.02 -15.10 -4.52
N THR A 61 15.66 -15.21 -3.24
CA THR A 61 14.26 -15.10 -2.79
C THR A 61 13.67 -13.73 -3.15
N ILE A 62 14.39 -12.64 -2.87
CA ILE A 62 13.94 -11.28 -3.22
C ILE A 62 13.76 -11.12 -4.73
N ARG A 63 14.74 -11.59 -5.54
CA ARG A 63 14.69 -11.50 -7.00
C ARG A 63 13.52 -12.24 -7.63
N LEU A 64 13.13 -13.38 -7.07
CA LEU A 64 11.96 -14.16 -7.53
C LEU A 64 10.62 -13.47 -7.23
N CYS A 65 10.60 -12.59 -6.23
CA CYS A 65 9.40 -11.86 -5.78
C CYS A 65 9.28 -10.45 -6.38
N VAL A 66 10.08 -10.10 -7.39
CA VAL A 66 9.95 -8.86 -8.16
C VAL A 66 9.68 -9.16 -9.63
N SER A 67 9.05 -8.21 -10.33
CA SER A 67 8.85 -8.29 -11.78
C SER A 67 10.16 -8.08 -12.54
N ASP A 68 10.20 -8.47 -13.81
CA ASP A 68 11.40 -8.33 -14.65
C ASP A 68 11.84 -6.87 -14.78
N SER A 69 10.90 -5.93 -14.89
CA SER A 69 11.17 -4.49 -14.97
C SER A 69 11.85 -3.95 -13.70
N VAL A 70 11.41 -4.42 -12.53
CA VAL A 70 12.02 -4.06 -11.24
C VAL A 70 13.38 -4.74 -11.09
N LEU A 71 13.48 -6.02 -11.49
CA LEU A 71 14.70 -6.80 -11.40
C LEU A 71 15.85 -6.14 -12.16
N LEU A 72 15.59 -5.62 -13.35
CA LEU A 72 16.60 -4.91 -14.15
C LEU A 72 17.25 -3.74 -13.40
N ASN A 73 16.46 -3.01 -12.59
CA ASN A 73 16.94 -1.85 -11.84
C ASN A 73 17.82 -2.20 -10.63
N VAL A 74 17.77 -3.44 -10.15
CA VAL A 74 18.45 -3.89 -8.94
C VAL A 74 19.36 -5.11 -9.16
N SER A 75 19.49 -5.58 -10.41
CA SER A 75 20.23 -6.80 -10.74
C SER A 75 21.73 -6.72 -10.43
N GLY A 76 22.30 -5.52 -10.45
CA GLY A 76 23.73 -5.25 -10.21
C GLY A 76 24.17 -5.32 -8.75
N GLU A 77 23.24 -5.43 -7.80
CA GLU A 77 23.57 -5.38 -6.36
C GLU A 77 24.27 -6.68 -5.90
N ALA A 78 25.40 -6.51 -5.19
CA ALA A 78 26.27 -7.62 -4.80
C ALA A 78 25.69 -8.48 -3.70
N THR A 79 25.00 -7.87 -2.72
CA THR A 79 24.46 -8.54 -1.52
C THR A 79 22.94 -8.40 -1.42
N ALA A 80 22.30 -9.25 -0.61
CA ALA A 80 20.88 -9.16 -0.33
C ALA A 80 20.52 -7.84 0.37
N LYS A 81 21.36 -7.37 1.28
CA LYS A 81 21.20 -6.06 1.96
C LYS A 81 21.24 -4.92 0.96
N ALA A 82 22.26 -4.86 0.10
CA ALA A 82 22.39 -3.82 -0.91
C ALA A 82 21.19 -3.79 -1.87
N LEU A 83 20.70 -4.97 -2.27
CA LEU A 83 19.52 -5.12 -3.12
C LEU A 83 18.26 -4.60 -2.41
N TRP A 84 18.07 -4.94 -1.13
CA TRP A 84 16.95 -4.46 -0.30
C TRP A 84 16.96 -2.94 -0.15
N ASP A 85 18.12 -2.37 0.21
CA ASP A 85 18.29 -0.93 0.37
C ASP A 85 18.07 -0.17 -0.94
N LYS A 86 18.51 -0.76 -2.06
CA LYS A 86 18.28 -0.20 -3.40
C LYS A 86 16.80 -0.18 -3.77
N LEU A 87 16.06 -1.25 -3.47
CA LEU A 87 14.61 -1.29 -3.63
C LEU A 87 13.96 -0.18 -2.79
N GLY A 88 14.34 -0.05 -1.52
CA GLY A 88 13.89 1.04 -0.67
C GLY A 88 14.16 2.41 -1.28
N THR A 89 15.38 2.66 -1.74
CA THR A 89 15.76 3.93 -2.36
C THR A 89 14.95 4.26 -3.60
N LEU A 90 14.67 3.26 -4.44
CA LEU A 90 13.96 3.46 -5.72
C LEU A 90 12.45 3.59 -5.53
N TYR A 91 11.86 2.80 -4.63
CA TYR A 91 10.40 2.60 -4.57
C TYR A 91 9.76 3.12 -3.28
N GLN A 92 10.50 3.25 -2.19
CA GLN A 92 10.08 3.96 -0.98
C GLN A 92 10.24 5.48 -1.15
N SER A 93 9.97 5.99 -2.33
CA SER A 93 10.31 7.36 -2.70
C SER A 93 9.47 8.37 -1.92
N LYS A 94 10.10 9.03 -0.95
CA LYS A 94 9.63 10.26 -0.31
C LYS A 94 9.85 11.49 -1.22
N SER A 95 10.10 11.28 -2.51
CA SER A 95 10.37 12.37 -3.45
C SER A 95 9.15 13.31 -3.54
N LEU A 96 9.41 14.60 -3.71
CA LEU A 96 8.35 15.60 -3.90
C LEU A 96 7.42 15.22 -5.06
N VAL A 97 7.99 14.67 -6.13
CA VAL A 97 7.22 14.23 -7.32
C VAL A 97 6.21 13.14 -6.94
N ASN A 98 6.62 12.13 -6.16
CA ASN A 98 5.72 11.08 -5.71
C ASN A 98 4.63 11.63 -4.77
N LYS A 99 5.00 12.53 -3.86
CA LYS A 99 4.06 13.22 -2.97
C LYS A 99 3.01 14.00 -3.77
N LEU A 100 3.45 14.73 -4.79
CA LEU A 100 2.55 15.48 -5.68
C LEU A 100 1.63 14.55 -6.48
N PHE A 101 2.17 13.45 -7.01
CA PHE A 101 1.39 12.46 -7.74
C PHE A 101 0.30 11.82 -6.86
N LEU A 102 0.63 11.41 -5.63
CA LEU A 102 -0.34 10.81 -4.71
C LEU A 102 -1.42 11.83 -4.28
N ARG A 103 -1.04 13.08 -3.99
CA ARG A 103 -2.03 14.14 -3.72
C ARG A 103 -2.95 14.38 -4.91
N LYS A 104 -2.38 14.46 -6.12
CA LYS A 104 -3.17 14.61 -7.35
C LYS A 104 -4.13 13.42 -7.53
N ARG A 105 -3.69 12.21 -7.23
CA ARG A 105 -4.53 11.01 -7.29
C ARG A 105 -5.70 11.09 -6.31
N LEU A 106 -5.47 11.56 -5.07
CA LEU A 106 -6.55 11.76 -4.10
C LEU A 106 -7.57 12.79 -4.58
N TYR A 107 -7.10 13.98 -5.00
CA TYR A 107 -7.99 15.07 -5.44
C TYR A 107 -8.73 14.79 -6.76
N ASN A 108 -8.19 13.94 -7.60
CA ASN A 108 -8.81 13.53 -8.86
C ASN A 108 -9.64 12.24 -8.74
N LEU A 109 -9.67 11.62 -7.56
CA LEU A 109 -10.51 10.44 -7.35
C LEU A 109 -11.98 10.84 -7.53
N ARG A 110 -12.71 10.09 -8.34
CA ARG A 110 -14.15 10.31 -8.60
C ARG A 110 -14.85 8.97 -8.65
N MET A 111 -15.96 8.89 -7.91
CA MET A 111 -16.93 7.82 -8.04
C MET A 111 -17.83 8.11 -9.24
N LYS A 112 -18.19 7.11 -10.00
CA LYS A 112 -19.14 7.26 -11.11
C LYS A 112 -20.53 6.86 -10.64
N ASP A 113 -21.56 7.35 -11.37
CA ASP A 113 -22.91 6.87 -11.14
C ASP A 113 -22.98 5.37 -11.44
N GLY A 114 -23.54 4.62 -10.51
CA GLY A 114 -23.64 3.16 -10.58
C GLY A 114 -22.48 2.38 -9.98
N ASP A 115 -21.37 3.03 -9.60
CA ASP A 115 -20.28 2.39 -8.84
C ASP A 115 -20.74 2.05 -7.42
N PHE A 116 -20.16 0.99 -6.83
CA PHE A 116 -20.40 0.64 -5.44
C PHE A 116 -19.60 1.51 -4.49
N VAL A 117 -20.26 2.05 -3.45
CA VAL A 117 -19.63 2.86 -2.39
C VAL A 117 -18.45 2.14 -1.75
N ILE A 118 -18.59 0.85 -1.47
CA ILE A 118 -17.53 0.06 -0.81
C ILE A 118 -16.25 -0.03 -1.66
N GLU A 119 -16.37 -0.15 -2.99
CA GLU A 119 -15.22 -0.21 -3.91
C GLU A 119 -14.53 1.14 -4.00
N HIS A 120 -15.31 2.22 -4.02
CA HIS A 120 -14.81 3.58 -3.99
C HIS A 120 -14.06 3.88 -2.69
N LEU A 121 -14.62 3.49 -1.53
CA LEU A 121 -13.99 3.61 -0.22
C LEU A 121 -12.67 2.82 -0.14
N ASN A 122 -12.62 1.61 -0.67
CA ASN A 122 -11.40 0.81 -0.71
C ASN A 122 -10.31 1.51 -1.53
N THR A 123 -10.68 2.09 -2.66
CA THR A 123 -9.75 2.87 -3.50
C THR A 123 -9.28 4.12 -2.78
N PHE A 124 -10.19 4.86 -2.14
CA PHE A 124 -9.89 6.06 -1.34
C PHE A 124 -8.90 5.73 -0.20
N ASN A 125 -9.20 4.72 0.61
CA ASN A 125 -8.36 4.29 1.72
C ASN A 125 -6.97 3.83 1.26
N THR A 126 -6.88 3.17 0.10
CA THR A 126 -5.60 2.79 -0.51
C THR A 126 -4.75 4.03 -0.82
N VAL A 127 -5.34 5.09 -1.41
CA VAL A 127 -4.61 6.32 -1.72
C VAL A 127 -4.18 7.04 -0.44
N VAL A 128 -5.05 7.12 0.58
CA VAL A 128 -4.73 7.71 1.89
C VAL A 128 -3.58 6.95 2.57
N SER A 129 -3.60 5.62 2.52
CA SER A 129 -2.52 4.77 3.05
C SER A 129 -1.18 5.03 2.33
N HIS A 130 -1.20 5.16 1.00
CA HIS A 130 0.00 5.52 0.24
C HIS A 130 0.53 6.92 0.59
N LEU A 131 -0.34 7.89 0.85
CA LEU A 131 0.07 9.21 1.33
C LEU A 131 0.74 9.13 2.70
N ALA A 132 0.18 8.34 3.61
CA ALA A 132 0.78 8.11 4.93
C ALA A 132 2.18 7.47 4.83
N SER A 133 2.39 6.52 3.89
CA SER A 133 3.69 5.87 3.68
C SER A 133 4.81 6.80 3.21
N VAL A 134 4.45 7.96 2.65
CA VAL A 134 5.39 9.01 2.23
C VAL A 134 5.41 10.22 3.18
N ASP A 135 5.02 10.01 4.44
CA ASP A 135 4.97 11.03 5.51
C ASP A 135 3.99 12.18 5.22
N ILE A 136 2.93 11.94 4.46
CA ILE A 136 1.82 12.88 4.29
C ILE A 136 0.65 12.40 5.15
N LYS A 137 0.42 13.08 6.27
CA LYS A 137 -0.77 12.86 7.09
C LYS A 137 -1.91 13.73 6.54
N ILE A 138 -3.04 13.11 6.29
CA ILE A 138 -4.29 13.78 5.94
C ILE A 138 -5.11 13.86 7.22
N SER A 139 -5.60 15.05 7.57
CA SER A 139 -6.51 15.22 8.71
C SER A 139 -7.83 14.49 8.47
N ASP A 140 -8.56 14.16 9.54
CA ASP A 140 -9.86 13.51 9.36
C ASP A 140 -10.84 14.42 8.66
N GLU A 141 -10.79 15.73 8.90
CA GLU A 141 -11.56 16.74 8.18
C GLU A 141 -11.24 16.73 6.68
N ASP A 142 -9.94 16.74 6.30
CA ASP A 142 -9.53 16.68 4.89
C ASP A 142 -9.94 15.37 4.21
N LYS A 143 -9.93 14.24 4.95
CA LYS A 143 -10.46 12.96 4.44
C LYS A 143 -11.96 13.06 4.15
N CYS A 144 -12.72 13.61 5.09
CA CYS A 144 -14.16 13.82 4.96
C CYS A 144 -14.46 14.68 3.72
N ILE A 145 -13.84 15.84 3.60
CA ILE A 145 -14.02 16.76 2.48
C ILE A 145 -13.62 16.07 1.15
N SER A 146 -12.46 15.41 1.12
CA SER A 146 -11.99 14.75 -0.10
C SER A 146 -12.92 13.62 -0.55
N LEU A 147 -13.46 12.84 0.40
CA LEU A 147 -14.40 11.77 0.11
C LEU A 147 -15.71 12.33 -0.43
N LEU A 148 -16.30 13.34 0.23
CA LEU A 148 -17.54 13.96 -0.22
C LEU A 148 -17.39 14.62 -1.60
N CYS A 149 -16.27 15.32 -1.85
CA CYS A 149 -15.95 15.90 -3.16
C CYS A 149 -15.71 14.87 -4.27
N SER A 150 -15.49 13.62 -3.93
CA SER A 150 -15.26 12.53 -4.89
C SER A 150 -16.54 11.85 -5.37
N LEU A 151 -17.69 12.18 -4.78
CA LEU A 151 -18.99 11.60 -5.13
C LEU A 151 -19.56 12.27 -6.39
N PRO A 152 -20.39 11.56 -7.19
CA PRO A 152 -21.05 12.12 -8.34
C PRO A 152 -22.22 13.05 -7.93
N ASN A 153 -22.66 13.91 -8.85
CA ASN A 153 -23.72 14.89 -8.61
C ASN A 153 -25.04 14.27 -8.12
N SER A 154 -25.31 13.00 -8.44
CA SER A 154 -26.47 12.29 -7.93
C SER A 154 -26.49 12.14 -6.39
N TRP A 155 -25.36 12.38 -5.73
CA TRP A 155 -25.21 12.33 -4.27
C TRP A 155 -25.24 13.73 -3.61
N GLU A 156 -25.43 14.80 -4.38
CA GLU A 156 -25.32 16.20 -3.90
C GLU A 156 -26.26 16.48 -2.73
N SER A 157 -27.50 15.97 -2.75
CA SER A 157 -28.44 16.15 -1.65
C SER A 157 -27.93 15.59 -0.32
N LEU A 158 -27.27 14.43 -0.35
CA LEU A 158 -26.66 13.85 0.85
C LEU A 158 -25.43 14.66 1.29
N VAL A 159 -24.59 15.08 0.33
CA VAL A 159 -23.41 15.92 0.61
C VAL A 159 -23.80 17.21 1.31
N ILE A 160 -24.86 17.89 0.83
CA ILE A 160 -25.40 19.11 1.46
C ILE A 160 -25.94 18.81 2.86
N ALA A 161 -26.69 17.71 3.02
CA ALA A 161 -27.25 17.34 4.32
C ALA A 161 -26.15 17.06 5.38
N ILE A 162 -25.07 16.36 4.98
CA ILE A 162 -23.91 16.11 5.85
C ILE A 162 -23.17 17.43 6.15
N GLY A 163 -22.91 18.27 5.14
CA GLY A 163 -22.19 19.53 5.31
C GLY A 163 -22.94 20.59 6.09
N SER A 164 -24.26 20.47 6.23
CA SER A 164 -25.10 21.40 7.01
C SER A 164 -25.12 21.10 8.50
N ASN A 165 -24.55 19.98 8.94
CA ASN A 165 -24.41 19.67 10.36
C ASN A 165 -23.27 20.51 10.96
N GLU A 166 -23.58 21.24 12.04
CA GLU A 166 -22.61 22.10 12.76
C GLU A 166 -21.61 21.29 13.61
N THR A 167 -21.78 19.95 13.71
CA THR A 167 -20.86 19.06 14.43
C THR A 167 -19.62 18.73 13.60
N ALA A 168 -18.50 18.56 14.28
CA ALA A 168 -17.25 18.14 13.63
C ALA A 168 -17.46 16.85 12.81
N LEU A 169 -17.09 16.90 11.53
CA LEU A 169 -17.24 15.78 10.61
C LEU A 169 -16.36 14.59 11.07
N GLN A 170 -17.00 13.46 11.36
CA GLN A 170 -16.33 12.21 11.68
C GLN A 170 -16.31 11.31 10.44
N PHE A 171 -15.14 10.80 10.07
CA PHE A 171 -14.99 10.00 8.85
C PHE A 171 -15.88 8.75 8.85
N ASP A 172 -15.96 8.05 9.98
CA ASP A 172 -16.76 6.83 10.12
C ASP A 172 -18.27 7.09 10.02
N GLU A 173 -18.75 8.26 10.48
CA GLU A 173 -20.15 8.67 10.36
C GLU A 173 -20.53 8.94 8.91
N ILE A 174 -19.62 9.60 8.15
CA ILE A 174 -19.81 9.82 6.72
C ILE A 174 -19.86 8.49 5.96
N VAL A 175 -18.92 7.58 6.24
CA VAL A 175 -18.91 6.25 5.64
C VAL A 175 -20.22 5.51 5.89
N SER A 176 -20.71 5.53 7.14
CA SER A 176 -21.98 4.91 7.51
C SER A 176 -23.17 5.52 6.79
N SER A 177 -23.18 6.86 6.65
CA SER A 177 -24.24 7.59 5.92
C SER A 177 -24.23 7.25 4.42
N LEU A 178 -23.05 7.13 3.80
CA LEU A 178 -22.92 6.75 2.39
C LEU A 178 -23.42 5.33 2.13
N LEU A 179 -23.05 4.37 2.98
CA LEU A 179 -23.50 2.98 2.85
C LEU A 179 -25.02 2.86 3.06
N THR A 180 -25.57 3.60 4.02
CA THR A 180 -27.02 3.63 4.26
C THR A 180 -27.78 4.19 3.07
N GLU A 181 -27.30 5.28 2.49
CA GLU A 181 -27.91 5.89 1.31
C GLU A 181 -27.81 4.99 0.07
N GLU A 182 -26.71 4.27 -0.12
CA GLU A 182 -26.59 3.28 -1.18
C GLU A 182 -27.63 2.18 -1.04
N MET A 183 -27.84 1.66 0.18
CA MET A 183 -28.87 0.64 0.44
C MET A 183 -30.28 1.19 0.17
N ARG A 184 -30.55 2.44 0.58
CA ARG A 184 -31.84 3.09 0.32
C ARG A 184 -32.11 3.20 -1.18
N ARG A 185 -31.14 3.62 -1.99
CA ARG A 185 -31.26 3.75 -3.46
C ARG A 185 -31.53 2.41 -4.11
N LYS A 186 -30.81 1.36 -3.74
CA LYS A 186 -31.03 0.00 -4.28
C LYS A 186 -32.43 -0.52 -3.99
N ASN A 187 -32.97 -0.22 -2.80
CA ASN A 187 -34.35 -0.63 -2.45
C ASN A 187 -35.44 0.17 -3.18
N MET A 188 -35.12 1.31 -3.77
CA MET A 188 -36.08 2.10 -4.55
C MET A 188 -36.10 1.73 -6.02
N GLU A 189 -35.05 1.05 -6.52
CA GLU A 189 -34.95 0.57 -7.90
C GLU A 189 -35.48 -0.86 -8.08
N SER A 190 -35.81 -1.55 -6.97
CA SER A 190 -36.39 -2.90 -6.93
C SER A 190 -37.90 -2.85 -6.88
#